data_ebc57580928ca73b8be2efb22d93c142
#
_entry.id   ebc57580928ca73b8be2efb22d93c142
#
_cell.length_a   1.000
_cell.length_b   1.000
_cell.length_c   1.000
_cell.angle_alpha   90.00
_cell.angle_beta   90.00
_cell.angle_gamma   90.00
#
_symmetry.space_group_name_H-M   'P 1'
#
loop_
_entity.id
_entity.type
_entity.pdbx_description
1 polymer ?
#
loop_
_entity_poly.entity_id
_entity_poly.type
_entity_poly.pdbx_seq_one_letter_code
_entity_poly.pdbx_strand_id
1 'polypeptide(L)'
;VNMKPYRRALALPGLRSLLLVAVLARIPLTATGVTLTFHVVLDLDRGYGAAGLVGAAVTVGAAIGGPLLGRLVDRRGLRPVLVLTAIAEAIFWSTAPTLAYPVLLPAAFVAGSLALPIFSVVRQSIAALVPEDQRRPAYALDSMSVELSFMIGPALAVALVTAISAQTTMYLVGGGIVAAGIALWVVNPPIREATTEPTGPQRRVPRREWLTPRLLAVLALSAAATLVLGGTDVAVVAVLRASGEVGWTGAVLAIWAVASLAGGFAYGAVHRSFSPLVLTAALALCTIPVGLGGAHWWLLCLALIPAGALCAPTIAAGSDAVSRLVPAEVRGEAMGLHGSAVTVGIAVGAPLAGAVIDASAPLWGFVVTGALGALVTLVVLPIELRRRRIAKAATPPPAEADLTAAAR
;
A
#
# COMPACT_ATOMS: atom_id res chain seq x y z
N VAL A 1 13.02 -21.86 -6.39
CA VAL A 1 11.80 -21.25 -5.81
C VAL A 1 10.60 -22.08 -6.24
N ASN A 2 9.75 -22.47 -5.29
CA ASN A 2 8.58 -23.31 -5.57
C ASN A 2 7.45 -22.46 -6.19
N MET A 3 7.18 -22.63 -7.49
CA MET A 3 6.10 -21.94 -8.22
C MET A 3 4.71 -22.49 -7.95
N LYS A 4 4.59 -23.66 -7.30
CA LYS A 4 3.30 -24.33 -7.07
C LYS A 4 2.28 -23.44 -6.34
N PRO A 5 2.62 -22.68 -5.26
CA PRO A 5 1.65 -21.82 -4.57
C PRO A 5 1.05 -20.75 -5.47
N TYR A 6 1.87 -20.11 -6.31
CA TYR A 6 1.42 -19.08 -7.25
C TYR A 6 0.52 -19.66 -8.35
N ARG A 7 0.92 -20.80 -8.91
CA ARG A 7 0.11 -21.49 -9.93
C ARG A 7 -1.26 -21.92 -9.37
N ARG A 8 -1.30 -22.40 -8.13
CA ARG A 8 -2.55 -22.73 -7.43
C ARG A 8 -3.43 -21.51 -7.22
N ALA A 9 -2.87 -20.43 -6.67
CA ALA A 9 -3.60 -19.18 -6.47
C ALA A 9 -4.12 -18.61 -7.81
N LEU A 10 -3.28 -18.51 -8.83
CA LEU A 10 -3.66 -18.03 -10.15
C LEU A 10 -4.64 -18.99 -10.90
N ALA A 11 -4.77 -20.24 -10.49
CA ALA A 11 -5.78 -21.14 -11.03
C ALA A 11 -7.18 -20.89 -10.48
N LEU A 12 -7.31 -20.12 -9.39
CA LEU A 12 -8.62 -19.77 -8.82
C LEU A 12 -9.42 -18.91 -9.80
N PRO A 13 -10.71 -19.21 -10.01
CA PRO A 13 -11.57 -18.42 -10.89
C PRO A 13 -11.63 -16.95 -10.43
N GLY A 14 -11.47 -16.03 -11.37
CA GLY A 14 -11.56 -14.60 -11.12
C GLY A 14 -10.29 -13.92 -10.58
N LEU A 15 -9.32 -14.63 -9.98
CA LEU A 15 -8.14 -14.00 -9.41
C LEU A 15 -7.21 -13.40 -10.48
N ARG A 16 -7.03 -14.08 -11.64
CA ARG A 16 -6.20 -13.54 -12.73
C ARG A 16 -6.79 -12.25 -13.30
N SER A 17 -8.08 -12.25 -13.60
CA SER A 17 -8.78 -11.07 -14.12
C SER A 17 -8.75 -9.92 -13.12
N LEU A 18 -8.95 -10.20 -11.82
CA LEU A 18 -8.83 -9.22 -10.76
C LEU A 18 -7.44 -8.57 -10.72
N LEU A 19 -6.36 -9.37 -10.73
CA LEU A 19 -4.99 -8.87 -10.67
C LEU A 19 -4.62 -8.08 -11.95
N LEU A 20 -5.04 -8.52 -13.12
CA LEU A 20 -4.81 -7.80 -14.38
C LEU A 20 -5.52 -6.44 -14.38
N VAL A 21 -6.81 -6.43 -14.03
CA VAL A 21 -7.55 -5.17 -13.89
C VAL A 21 -6.93 -4.28 -12.83
N ALA A 22 -6.46 -4.85 -11.71
CA ALA A 22 -5.80 -4.09 -10.65
C ALA A 22 -4.52 -3.38 -11.15
N VAL A 23 -3.64 -4.07 -11.88
CA VAL A 23 -2.43 -3.45 -12.47
C VAL A 23 -2.80 -2.30 -13.40
N LEU A 24 -3.67 -2.56 -14.38
CA LEU A 24 -4.09 -1.57 -15.36
C LEU A 24 -4.77 -0.35 -14.73
N ALA A 25 -5.58 -0.58 -13.69
CA ALA A 25 -6.28 0.45 -12.97
C ALA A 25 -5.36 1.30 -12.07
N ARG A 26 -4.30 0.71 -11.52
CA ARG A 26 -3.36 1.43 -10.65
C ARG A 26 -2.37 2.31 -11.40
N ILE A 27 -2.03 2.00 -12.65
CA ILE A 27 -1.08 2.80 -13.44
C ILE A 27 -1.53 4.26 -13.54
N PRO A 28 -2.73 4.61 -14.02
CA PRO A 28 -3.16 6.00 -14.06
C PRO A 28 -3.32 6.60 -12.67
N LEU A 29 -3.73 5.81 -11.67
CA LEU A 29 -3.88 6.30 -10.30
C LEU A 29 -2.52 6.72 -9.69
N THR A 30 -1.46 5.95 -9.93
CA THR A 30 -0.10 6.29 -9.45
C THR A 30 0.54 7.43 -10.25
N ALA A 31 0.08 7.69 -11.47
CA ALA A 31 0.49 8.82 -12.30
C ALA A 31 -0.06 10.18 -11.80
N THR A 32 -1.15 10.18 -11.01
CA THR A 32 -1.89 11.37 -10.55
C THR A 32 -0.99 12.45 -9.94
N GLY A 33 -0.14 12.07 -8.98
CA GLY A 33 0.70 13.02 -8.24
C GLY A 33 1.67 13.78 -9.15
N VAL A 34 2.35 13.07 -10.03
CA VAL A 34 3.30 13.66 -11.00
C VAL A 34 2.57 14.55 -12.00
N THR A 35 1.43 14.08 -12.52
CA THR A 35 0.62 14.83 -13.50
C THR A 35 0.11 16.15 -12.93
N LEU A 36 -0.45 16.13 -11.70
CA LEU A 36 -0.89 17.34 -11.01
C LEU A 36 0.28 18.29 -10.70
N THR A 37 1.45 17.76 -10.33
CA THR A 37 2.64 18.57 -10.09
C THR A 37 3.04 19.33 -11.35
N PHE A 38 3.13 18.64 -12.48
CA PHE A 38 3.48 19.31 -13.74
C PHE A 38 2.44 20.34 -14.18
N HIS A 39 1.15 20.05 -14.01
CA HIS A 39 0.10 21.02 -14.32
C HIS A 39 0.23 22.30 -13.48
N VAL A 40 0.43 22.16 -12.16
CA VAL A 40 0.59 23.33 -11.26
C VAL A 40 1.84 24.13 -11.59
N VAL A 41 2.95 23.46 -11.94
CA VAL A 41 4.23 24.14 -12.21
C VAL A 41 4.27 24.72 -13.62
N LEU A 42 3.82 23.98 -14.66
CA LEU A 42 3.99 24.38 -16.05
C LEU A 42 2.79 25.18 -16.61
N ASP A 43 1.56 24.81 -16.22
CA ASP A 43 0.36 25.43 -16.80
C ASP A 43 -0.17 26.56 -15.92
N LEU A 44 -0.05 26.45 -14.58
CA LEU A 44 -0.51 27.47 -13.64
C LEU A 44 0.63 28.41 -13.16
N ASP A 45 1.86 28.18 -13.64
CA ASP A 45 3.06 28.98 -13.30
C ASP A 45 3.25 29.17 -11.77
N ARG A 46 3.06 28.10 -11.00
CA ARG A 46 3.22 28.09 -9.54
C ARG A 46 4.45 27.27 -9.15
N GLY A 47 5.01 27.59 -7.97
CA GLY A 47 6.15 26.86 -7.44
C GLY A 47 5.82 25.42 -7.01
N TYR A 48 6.86 24.60 -6.83
CA TYR A 48 6.72 23.20 -6.36
C TYR A 48 6.04 23.09 -4.98
N GLY A 49 6.15 24.11 -4.12
CA GLY A 49 5.42 24.16 -2.85
C GLY A 49 3.91 24.17 -3.04
N ALA A 50 3.41 24.93 -4.04
CA ALA A 50 2.00 24.96 -4.39
C ALA A 50 1.55 23.61 -4.98
N ALA A 51 2.37 22.98 -5.82
CA ALA A 51 2.11 21.62 -6.32
C ALA A 51 2.06 20.58 -5.18
N GLY A 52 2.98 20.70 -4.22
CA GLY A 52 2.99 19.86 -3.02
C GLY A 52 1.71 19.98 -2.17
N LEU A 53 1.14 21.20 -2.05
CA LEU A 53 -0.12 21.41 -1.36
C LEU A 53 -1.30 20.70 -2.07
N VAL A 54 -1.35 20.73 -3.40
CA VAL A 54 -2.37 20.01 -4.18
C VAL A 54 -2.21 18.49 -3.97
N GLY A 55 -0.99 17.96 -4.04
CA GLY A 55 -0.71 16.55 -3.74
C GLY A 55 -1.10 16.16 -2.31
N ALA A 56 -0.80 17.02 -1.32
CA ALA A 56 -1.20 16.84 0.07
C ALA A 56 -2.73 16.83 0.22
N ALA A 57 -3.44 17.73 -0.48
CA ALA A 57 -4.91 17.78 -0.46
C ALA A 57 -5.53 16.47 -0.98
N VAL A 58 -5.05 15.93 -2.11
CA VAL A 58 -5.46 14.60 -2.62
C VAL A 58 -5.18 13.51 -1.58
N THR A 59 -3.99 13.52 -1.00
CA THR A 59 -3.55 12.49 -0.05
C THR A 59 -4.38 12.49 1.23
N VAL A 60 -4.63 13.66 1.81
CA VAL A 60 -5.48 13.82 3.00
C VAL A 60 -6.92 13.43 2.69
N GLY A 61 -7.42 13.86 1.53
CA GLY A 61 -8.72 13.44 1.04
C GLY A 61 -8.83 11.92 0.96
N ALA A 62 -7.88 11.25 0.32
CA ALA A 62 -7.86 9.80 0.18
C ALA A 62 -7.76 9.07 1.54
N ALA A 63 -6.98 9.60 2.48
CA ALA A 63 -6.86 9.03 3.82
C ALA A 63 -8.18 9.09 4.60
N ILE A 64 -8.97 10.14 4.41
CA ILE A 64 -10.30 10.27 5.03
C ILE A 64 -11.36 9.48 4.25
N GLY A 65 -11.32 9.56 2.93
CA GLY A 65 -12.28 8.92 2.03
C GLY A 65 -12.21 7.39 2.05
N GLY A 66 -11.01 6.83 2.15
CA GLY A 66 -10.79 5.39 2.09
C GLY A 66 -11.67 4.56 3.04
N PRO A 67 -11.70 4.83 4.36
CA PRO A 67 -12.56 4.13 5.30
C PRO A 67 -14.05 4.37 5.05
N LEU A 68 -14.43 5.59 4.62
CA LEU A 68 -15.81 5.96 4.34
C LEU A 68 -16.34 5.21 3.12
N LEU A 69 -15.56 5.18 2.04
CA LEU A 69 -15.88 4.44 0.82
C LEU A 69 -15.88 2.93 1.09
N GLY A 70 -14.92 2.41 1.86
CA GLY A 70 -14.89 1.02 2.28
C GLY A 70 -16.14 0.62 3.06
N ARG A 71 -16.57 1.46 4.01
CA ARG A 71 -17.83 1.26 4.74
C ARG A 71 -19.06 1.36 3.83
N LEU A 72 -19.01 2.21 2.81
CA LEU A 72 -20.10 2.33 1.84
C LEU A 72 -20.18 1.08 0.97
N VAL A 73 -19.01 0.52 0.55
CA VAL A 73 -18.90 -0.78 -0.15
C VAL A 73 -19.51 -1.90 0.71
N ASP A 74 -19.17 -1.95 2.00
CA ASP A 74 -19.71 -2.96 2.92
C ASP A 74 -21.24 -2.88 3.05
N ARG A 75 -21.82 -1.68 2.98
CA ARG A 75 -23.26 -1.45 3.20
C ARG A 75 -24.10 -1.53 1.93
N ARG A 76 -23.61 -0.97 0.82
CA ARG A 76 -24.36 -0.80 -0.43
C ARG A 76 -23.87 -1.69 -1.56
N GLY A 77 -22.79 -2.45 -1.33
CA GLY A 77 -22.11 -3.22 -2.35
C GLY A 77 -21.14 -2.38 -3.18
N LEU A 78 -20.40 -3.06 -4.05
CA LEU A 78 -19.30 -2.47 -4.81
C LEU A 78 -19.79 -1.53 -5.94
N ARG A 79 -20.75 -1.98 -6.75
CA ARG A 79 -21.19 -1.25 -7.96
C ARG A 79 -21.64 0.19 -7.73
N PRO A 80 -22.51 0.51 -6.74
CA PRO A 80 -22.92 1.88 -6.49
C PRO A 80 -21.77 2.80 -6.11
N VAL A 81 -20.78 2.26 -5.38
CA VAL A 81 -19.60 3.03 -4.96
C VAL A 81 -18.68 3.30 -6.14
N LEU A 82 -18.49 2.31 -7.03
CA LEU A 82 -17.71 2.50 -8.26
C LEU A 82 -18.33 3.54 -9.18
N VAL A 83 -19.67 3.57 -9.30
CA VAL A 83 -20.38 4.61 -10.09
C VAL A 83 -20.16 5.98 -9.47
N LEU A 84 -20.35 6.12 -8.15
CA LEU A 84 -20.12 7.39 -7.45
C LEU A 84 -18.70 7.90 -7.64
N THR A 85 -17.70 7.05 -7.42
CA THR A 85 -16.29 7.44 -7.52
C THR A 85 -15.87 7.70 -8.96
N ALA A 86 -16.32 6.89 -9.92
CA ALA A 86 -16.03 7.12 -11.34
C ALA A 86 -16.62 8.43 -11.86
N ILE A 87 -17.83 8.81 -11.44
CA ILE A 87 -18.43 10.12 -11.77
C ILE A 87 -17.63 11.25 -11.14
N ALA A 88 -17.24 11.13 -9.86
CA ALA A 88 -16.45 12.15 -9.18
C ALA A 88 -15.08 12.35 -9.86
N GLU A 89 -14.40 11.26 -10.21
CA GLU A 89 -13.13 11.29 -10.94
C GLU A 89 -13.32 11.89 -12.35
N ALA A 90 -14.39 11.51 -13.09
CA ALA A 90 -14.68 12.08 -14.40
C ALA A 90 -14.87 13.59 -14.32
N ILE A 91 -15.63 14.09 -13.34
CA ILE A 91 -15.85 15.52 -13.13
C ILE A 91 -14.53 16.21 -12.78
N PHE A 92 -13.77 15.67 -11.82
CA PHE A 92 -12.50 16.29 -11.42
C PHE A 92 -11.53 16.37 -12.60
N TRP A 93 -11.22 15.26 -13.26
CA TRP A 93 -10.21 15.23 -14.32
C TRP A 93 -10.63 15.98 -15.59
N SER A 94 -11.93 16.14 -15.85
CA SER A 94 -12.41 16.96 -16.97
C SER A 94 -12.36 18.45 -16.68
N THR A 95 -12.50 18.86 -15.42
CA THR A 95 -12.52 20.27 -15.01
C THR A 95 -11.17 20.77 -14.49
N ALA A 96 -10.42 19.95 -13.78
CA ALA A 96 -9.16 20.33 -13.12
C ALA A 96 -8.16 21.06 -14.04
N PRO A 97 -7.99 20.68 -15.34
CA PRO A 97 -7.08 21.39 -16.25
C PRO A 97 -7.46 22.86 -16.50
N THR A 98 -8.70 23.24 -16.22
CA THR A 98 -9.20 24.62 -16.44
C THR A 98 -9.36 25.41 -15.14
N LEU A 99 -9.16 24.77 -13.97
CA LEU A 99 -9.35 25.40 -12.67
C LEU A 99 -8.18 26.31 -12.31
N ALA A 100 -8.49 27.51 -11.82
CA ALA A 100 -7.50 28.35 -11.15
C ALA A 100 -7.04 27.69 -9.84
N TYR A 101 -5.78 27.91 -9.45
CA TYR A 101 -5.16 27.28 -8.29
C TYR A 101 -5.97 27.34 -6.98
N PRO A 102 -6.64 28.46 -6.60
CA PRO A 102 -7.45 28.52 -5.37
C PRO A 102 -8.65 27.57 -5.36
N VAL A 103 -9.17 27.22 -6.57
CA VAL A 103 -10.29 26.29 -6.74
C VAL A 103 -9.77 24.86 -6.91
N LEU A 104 -8.62 24.68 -7.56
CA LEU A 104 -7.99 23.36 -7.73
C LEU A 104 -7.67 22.71 -6.39
N LEU A 105 -7.20 23.46 -5.41
CA LEU A 105 -6.80 22.93 -4.11
C LEU A 105 -7.96 22.25 -3.35
N PRO A 106 -9.11 22.88 -3.10
CA PRO A 106 -10.26 22.20 -2.48
C PRO A 106 -10.86 21.12 -3.39
N ALA A 107 -10.86 21.30 -4.71
CA ALA A 107 -11.32 20.28 -5.64
C ALA A 107 -10.45 19.01 -5.56
N ALA A 108 -9.14 19.14 -5.43
CA ALA A 108 -8.20 18.03 -5.25
C ALA A 108 -8.46 17.26 -3.94
N PHE A 109 -8.79 17.95 -2.85
CA PHE A 109 -9.19 17.31 -1.59
C PHE A 109 -10.48 16.49 -1.76
N VAL A 110 -11.48 17.05 -2.42
CA VAL A 110 -12.75 16.34 -2.68
C VAL A 110 -12.52 15.14 -3.59
N ALA A 111 -11.76 15.31 -4.67
CA ALA A 111 -11.38 14.22 -5.57
C ALA A 111 -10.65 13.10 -4.83
N GLY A 112 -9.65 13.43 -4.02
CA GLY A 112 -8.98 12.45 -3.15
C GLY A 112 -9.94 11.73 -2.21
N SER A 113 -10.91 12.44 -1.62
CA SER A 113 -11.91 11.84 -0.70
C SER A 113 -12.86 10.87 -1.42
N LEU A 114 -13.09 11.07 -2.71
CA LEU A 114 -13.93 10.24 -3.56
C LEU A 114 -13.10 9.42 -4.56
N ALA A 115 -11.79 9.30 -4.33
CA ALA A 115 -10.91 8.55 -5.21
C ALA A 115 -11.34 7.08 -5.31
N LEU A 116 -11.17 6.52 -6.52
CA LEU A 116 -11.54 5.14 -6.81
C LEU A 116 -10.81 4.17 -5.86
N PRO A 117 -11.52 3.38 -5.03
CA PRO A 117 -10.93 2.62 -3.92
C PRO A 117 -10.27 1.31 -4.39
N ILE A 118 -9.45 1.34 -5.46
CA ILE A 118 -8.87 0.17 -6.13
C ILE A 118 -8.07 -0.70 -5.16
N PHE A 119 -7.21 -0.08 -4.33
CA PHE A 119 -6.33 -0.83 -3.43
C PHE A 119 -7.12 -1.62 -2.37
N SER A 120 -8.14 -1.02 -1.77
CA SER A 120 -8.96 -1.66 -0.75
C SER A 120 -9.89 -2.71 -1.36
N VAL A 121 -10.50 -2.42 -2.51
CA VAL A 121 -11.39 -3.35 -3.23
C VAL A 121 -10.64 -4.61 -3.67
N VAL A 122 -9.48 -4.46 -4.30
CA VAL A 122 -8.68 -5.61 -4.74
C VAL A 122 -8.30 -6.50 -3.55
N ARG A 123 -7.82 -5.91 -2.45
CA ARG A 123 -7.44 -6.68 -1.25
C ARG A 123 -8.64 -7.34 -0.57
N GLN A 124 -9.80 -6.68 -0.54
CA GLN A 124 -11.04 -7.25 -0.04
C GLN A 124 -11.50 -8.42 -0.93
N SER A 125 -11.41 -8.26 -2.25
CA SER A 125 -11.78 -9.32 -3.20
C SER A 125 -10.83 -10.52 -3.15
N ILE A 126 -9.53 -10.31 -2.93
CA ILE A 126 -8.58 -11.39 -2.66
C ILE A 126 -9.01 -12.17 -1.41
N ALA A 127 -9.38 -11.46 -0.33
CA ALA A 127 -9.85 -12.10 0.88
C ALA A 127 -11.14 -12.91 0.69
N ALA A 128 -12.00 -12.51 -0.26
CA ALA A 128 -13.26 -13.18 -0.57
C ALA A 128 -13.09 -14.38 -1.53
N LEU A 129 -12.18 -14.23 -2.51
CA LEU A 129 -11.98 -15.25 -3.57
C LEU A 129 -11.03 -16.36 -3.15
N VAL A 130 -10.07 -16.07 -2.27
CA VAL A 130 -8.92 -16.94 -2.04
C VAL A 130 -9.03 -17.60 -0.66
N PRO A 131 -8.98 -18.96 -0.58
CA PRO A 131 -8.92 -19.69 0.68
C PRO A 131 -7.76 -19.21 1.57
N GLU A 132 -7.93 -19.30 2.89
CA GLU A 132 -6.97 -18.74 3.85
C GLU A 132 -5.53 -19.23 3.68
N ASP A 133 -5.36 -20.51 3.35
CA ASP A 133 -4.06 -21.15 3.11
C ASP A 133 -3.33 -20.60 1.87
N GLN A 134 -4.08 -20.03 0.90
CA GLN A 134 -3.56 -19.48 -0.36
C GLN A 134 -3.57 -17.94 -0.42
N ARG A 135 -4.09 -17.24 0.60
CA ARG A 135 -4.16 -15.77 0.64
C ARG A 135 -2.78 -15.13 0.58
N ARG A 136 -1.78 -15.71 1.23
CA ARG A 136 -0.44 -15.14 1.25
C ARG A 136 0.21 -15.01 -0.15
N PRO A 137 0.29 -16.05 -1.00
CA PRO A 137 0.78 -15.88 -2.36
C PRO A 137 -0.07 -14.91 -3.18
N ALA A 138 -1.38 -14.82 -2.97
CA ALA A 138 -2.24 -13.87 -3.65
C ALA A 138 -1.94 -12.41 -3.23
N TYR A 139 -1.76 -12.14 -1.94
CA TYR A 139 -1.34 -10.81 -1.45
C TYR A 139 0.09 -10.45 -1.85
N ALA A 140 0.99 -11.43 -1.95
CA ALA A 140 2.32 -11.20 -2.48
C ALA A 140 2.27 -10.76 -3.96
N LEU A 141 1.46 -11.43 -4.79
CA LEU A 141 1.23 -11.01 -6.19
C LEU A 141 0.59 -9.61 -6.27
N ASP A 142 -0.37 -9.31 -5.40
CA ASP A 142 -0.96 -7.97 -5.30
C ASP A 142 0.08 -6.91 -4.96
N SER A 143 0.91 -7.14 -3.95
CA SER A 143 1.97 -6.21 -3.55
C SER A 143 3.00 -6.00 -4.66
N MET A 144 3.41 -7.06 -5.36
CA MET A 144 4.28 -6.95 -6.54
C MET A 144 3.62 -6.13 -7.66
N SER A 145 2.32 -6.30 -7.87
CA SER A 145 1.57 -5.50 -8.86
C SER A 145 1.47 -4.02 -8.47
N VAL A 146 1.41 -3.71 -7.19
CA VAL A 146 1.48 -2.34 -6.66
C VAL A 146 2.84 -1.72 -6.97
N GLU A 147 3.94 -2.40 -6.65
CA GLU A 147 5.30 -1.93 -6.96
C GLU A 147 5.46 -1.62 -8.46
N LEU A 148 5.02 -2.55 -9.31
CA LEU A 148 5.08 -2.36 -10.76
C LEU A 148 4.28 -1.14 -11.22
N SER A 149 3.11 -0.89 -10.63
CA SER A 149 2.28 0.27 -10.95
C SER A 149 2.93 1.58 -10.52
N PHE A 150 3.60 1.61 -9.35
CA PHE A 150 4.36 2.78 -8.89
C PHE A 150 5.63 3.04 -9.71
N MET A 151 6.20 2.03 -10.34
CA MET A 151 7.32 2.22 -11.29
C MET A 151 6.81 2.78 -12.63
N ILE A 152 5.73 2.24 -13.17
CA ILE A 152 5.24 2.56 -14.52
C ILE A 152 4.47 3.89 -14.52
N GLY A 153 3.59 4.13 -13.54
CA GLY A 153 2.67 5.27 -13.55
C GLY A 153 3.37 6.62 -13.60
N PRO A 154 4.26 6.94 -12.64
CA PRO A 154 5.01 8.19 -12.66
C PRO A 154 5.88 8.35 -13.90
N ALA A 155 6.56 7.29 -14.35
CA ALA A 155 7.39 7.31 -15.55
C ALA A 155 6.56 7.60 -16.82
N LEU A 156 5.38 6.97 -16.93
CA LEU A 156 4.45 7.23 -18.02
C LEU A 156 3.91 8.67 -17.96
N ALA A 157 3.59 9.20 -16.78
CA ALA A 157 3.16 10.59 -16.63
C ALA A 157 4.24 11.56 -17.12
N VAL A 158 5.50 11.39 -16.72
CA VAL A 158 6.63 12.21 -17.21
C VAL A 158 6.74 12.11 -18.72
N ALA A 159 6.72 10.90 -19.29
CA ALA A 159 6.84 10.69 -20.73
C ALA A 159 5.69 11.37 -21.50
N LEU A 160 4.45 11.27 -21.03
CA LEU A 160 3.30 11.91 -21.66
C LEU A 160 3.37 13.45 -21.56
N VAL A 161 3.69 14.00 -20.38
CA VAL A 161 3.83 15.44 -20.19
C VAL A 161 4.90 16.01 -21.10
N THR A 162 6.04 15.35 -21.23
CA THR A 162 7.15 15.82 -22.08
C THR A 162 6.87 15.64 -23.57
N ALA A 163 6.14 14.60 -23.97
CA ALA A 163 5.83 14.34 -25.38
C ALA A 163 4.65 15.15 -25.90
N ILE A 164 3.68 15.50 -25.06
CA ILE A 164 2.43 16.14 -25.49
C ILE A 164 2.20 17.44 -24.71
N SER A 165 1.65 17.38 -23.48
CA SER A 165 1.43 18.49 -22.55
C SER A 165 0.93 18.00 -21.20
N ALA A 166 1.06 18.81 -20.13
CA ALA A 166 0.52 18.48 -18.83
C ALA A 166 -1.02 18.39 -18.85
N GLN A 167 -1.68 19.34 -19.49
CA GLN A 167 -3.14 19.35 -19.63
C GLN A 167 -3.70 18.09 -20.33
N THR A 168 -3.13 17.69 -21.48
CA THR A 168 -3.56 16.47 -22.20
C THR A 168 -3.29 15.22 -21.36
N THR A 169 -2.17 15.18 -20.64
CA THR A 169 -1.84 14.07 -19.75
C THR A 169 -2.86 13.96 -18.61
N MET A 170 -3.37 15.08 -18.08
CA MET A 170 -4.46 15.05 -17.09
C MET A 170 -5.71 14.36 -17.64
N TYR A 171 -6.12 14.69 -18.86
CA TYR A 171 -7.29 14.02 -19.50
C TYR A 171 -7.04 12.53 -19.71
N LEU A 172 -5.82 12.13 -20.12
CA LEU A 172 -5.47 10.72 -20.34
C LEU A 172 -5.44 9.94 -19.00
N VAL A 173 -4.87 10.51 -17.96
CA VAL A 173 -4.85 9.93 -16.62
C VAL A 173 -6.27 9.78 -16.08
N GLY A 174 -7.08 10.84 -16.19
CA GLY A 174 -8.48 10.81 -15.76
C GLY A 174 -9.31 9.79 -16.54
N GLY A 175 -9.16 9.75 -17.86
CA GLY A 175 -9.80 8.75 -18.72
C GLY A 175 -9.40 7.32 -18.34
N GLY A 176 -8.13 7.10 -18.02
CA GLY A 176 -7.62 5.83 -17.52
C GLY A 176 -8.23 5.43 -16.17
N ILE A 177 -8.38 6.38 -15.22
CA ILE A 177 -9.02 6.13 -13.92
C ILE A 177 -10.51 5.78 -14.10
N VAL A 178 -11.23 6.52 -14.94
CA VAL A 178 -12.64 6.25 -15.24
C VAL A 178 -12.81 4.90 -15.93
N ALA A 179 -11.96 4.59 -16.92
CA ALA A 179 -11.97 3.29 -17.58
C ALA A 179 -11.71 2.13 -16.60
N ALA A 180 -10.80 2.35 -15.65
CA ALA A 180 -10.55 1.40 -14.56
C ALA A 180 -11.78 1.19 -13.67
N GLY A 181 -12.50 2.27 -13.32
CA GLY A 181 -13.76 2.22 -12.60
C GLY A 181 -14.82 1.40 -13.34
N ILE A 182 -14.96 1.64 -14.65
CA ILE A 182 -15.86 0.88 -15.52
C ILE A 182 -15.45 -0.59 -15.61
N ALA A 183 -14.16 -0.89 -15.78
CA ALA A 183 -13.65 -2.25 -15.83
C ALA A 183 -13.96 -3.02 -14.53
N LEU A 184 -13.74 -2.40 -13.36
CA LEU A 184 -14.09 -2.98 -12.07
C LEU A 184 -15.60 -3.16 -11.90
N TRP A 185 -16.41 -2.22 -12.41
CA TRP A 185 -17.86 -2.31 -12.38
C TRP A 185 -18.39 -3.49 -13.22
N VAL A 186 -17.80 -3.72 -14.40
CA VAL A 186 -18.11 -4.84 -15.28
C VAL A 186 -17.69 -6.16 -14.66
N VAL A 187 -16.42 -6.26 -14.22
CA VAL A 187 -15.86 -7.47 -13.59
C VAL A 187 -16.59 -7.80 -12.30
N ASN A 188 -17.01 -6.77 -11.55
CA ASN A 188 -17.73 -6.88 -10.27
C ASN A 188 -17.16 -7.96 -9.36
N PRO A 189 -15.89 -7.89 -8.97
CA PRO A 189 -15.26 -8.94 -8.21
C PRO A 189 -15.98 -9.12 -6.87
N PRO A 190 -16.12 -10.35 -6.36
CA PRO A 190 -16.79 -10.59 -5.10
C PRO A 190 -16.01 -9.94 -3.96
N ILE A 191 -16.73 -9.26 -3.08
CA ILE A 191 -16.21 -8.60 -1.87
C ILE A 191 -16.52 -9.38 -0.60
N ARG A 192 -17.32 -10.47 -0.71
CA ARG A 192 -17.68 -11.39 0.35
C ARG A 192 -17.56 -12.82 -0.13
N GLU A 193 -17.31 -13.74 0.78
CA GLU A 193 -17.30 -15.17 0.49
C GLU A 193 -18.71 -15.64 0.11
N ALA A 194 -18.83 -16.51 -0.90
CA ALA A 194 -20.13 -17.00 -1.40
C ALA A 194 -20.98 -17.74 -0.35
N THR A 195 -20.32 -18.27 0.69
CA THR A 195 -20.99 -18.94 1.83
C THR A 195 -21.62 -17.97 2.83
N THR A 196 -21.40 -16.67 2.67
CA THR A 196 -21.88 -15.62 3.57
C THR A 196 -23.00 -14.78 2.92
N GLU A 197 -23.83 -15.39 2.05
CA GLU A 197 -25.04 -14.71 1.61
C GLU A 197 -25.96 -14.48 2.83
N PRO A 198 -26.34 -13.21 3.07
CA PRO A 198 -27.13 -12.91 4.26
C PRO A 198 -28.54 -13.46 4.11
N THR A 199 -28.85 -14.53 4.83
CA THR A 199 -30.21 -15.06 5.01
C THR A 199 -31.05 -14.20 5.98
N GLY A 200 -30.66 -12.90 6.21
CA GLY A 200 -31.35 -12.01 7.12
C GLY A 200 -30.84 -10.55 7.05
N PRO A 201 -31.45 -9.62 7.82
CA PRO A 201 -31.00 -8.24 7.89
C PRO A 201 -29.54 -8.16 8.32
N GLN A 202 -28.72 -7.41 7.56
CA GLN A 202 -27.28 -7.27 7.83
C GLN A 202 -27.04 -6.82 9.27
N ARG A 203 -26.42 -7.68 10.07
CA ARG A 203 -26.02 -7.36 11.44
C ARG A 203 -25.01 -6.22 11.39
N ARG A 204 -25.35 -5.10 12.00
CA ARG A 204 -24.42 -3.98 12.20
C ARG A 204 -23.40 -4.39 13.25
N VAL A 205 -22.18 -4.71 12.83
CA VAL A 205 -21.07 -4.97 13.76
C VAL A 205 -20.56 -3.62 14.27
N PRO A 206 -20.71 -3.30 15.57
CA PRO A 206 -20.23 -2.03 16.12
C PRO A 206 -18.71 -1.98 16.10
N ARG A 207 -18.13 -0.79 15.87
CA ARG A 207 -16.68 -0.59 15.77
C ARG A 207 -15.89 -1.15 16.95
N ARG A 208 -16.44 -1.08 18.15
CA ARG A 208 -15.80 -1.61 19.38
C ARG A 208 -15.52 -3.12 19.33
N GLU A 209 -16.24 -3.88 18.50
CA GLU A 209 -16.07 -5.33 18.41
C GLU A 209 -14.91 -5.73 17.49
N TRP A 210 -14.61 -4.93 16.46
CA TRP A 210 -13.58 -5.27 15.48
C TRP A 210 -12.39 -4.30 15.48
N LEU A 211 -12.56 -3.04 15.92
CA LEU A 211 -11.45 -2.08 16.04
C LEU A 211 -10.66 -2.38 17.32
N THR A 212 -10.02 -3.52 17.33
CA THR A 212 -9.27 -4.04 18.47
C THR A 212 -7.87 -3.43 18.55
N PRO A 213 -7.22 -3.40 19.73
CA PRO A 213 -5.81 -2.98 19.86
C PRO A 213 -4.86 -3.74 18.91
N ARG A 214 -5.22 -4.97 18.55
CA ARG A 214 -4.45 -5.79 17.61
C ARG A 214 -4.56 -5.27 16.18
N LEU A 215 -5.76 -4.89 15.76
CA LEU A 215 -5.95 -4.27 14.44
C LEU A 215 -5.22 -2.93 14.38
N LEU A 216 -5.35 -2.10 15.41
CA LEU A 216 -4.63 -0.81 15.50
C LEU A 216 -3.10 -1.03 15.45
N ALA A 217 -2.58 -2.07 16.08
CA ALA A 217 -1.18 -2.43 16.00
C ALA A 217 -0.75 -2.78 14.56
N VAL A 218 -1.56 -3.56 13.82
CA VAL A 218 -1.27 -3.88 12.41
C VAL A 218 -1.34 -2.63 11.54
N LEU A 219 -2.30 -1.73 11.76
CA LEU A 219 -2.40 -0.46 11.05
C LEU A 219 -1.18 0.43 11.32
N ALA A 220 -0.74 0.53 12.58
CA ALA A 220 0.46 1.27 12.98
C ALA A 220 1.74 0.69 12.33
N LEU A 221 1.87 -0.64 12.29
CA LEU A 221 2.99 -1.31 11.61
C LEU A 221 2.97 -1.04 10.10
N SER A 222 1.81 -1.03 9.47
CA SER A 222 1.67 -0.71 8.04
C SER A 222 2.03 0.75 7.75
N ALA A 223 1.61 1.69 8.61
CA ALA A 223 2.01 3.09 8.52
C ALA A 223 3.52 3.26 8.72
N ALA A 224 4.10 2.56 9.71
CA ALA A 224 5.54 2.60 9.97
C ALA A 224 6.35 2.04 8.79
N ALA A 225 5.91 0.94 8.20
CA ALA A 225 6.56 0.37 7.01
C ALA A 225 6.60 1.38 5.85
N THR A 226 5.47 2.00 5.55
CA THR A 226 5.39 2.96 4.44
C THR A 226 6.03 4.32 4.76
N LEU A 227 6.13 4.70 6.03
CA LEU A 227 6.96 5.82 6.48
C LEU A 227 8.44 5.55 6.16
N VAL A 228 8.93 4.34 6.46
CA VAL A 228 10.29 3.92 6.10
C VAL A 228 10.50 3.97 4.59
N LEU A 229 9.55 3.47 3.80
CA LEU A 229 9.64 3.48 2.34
C LEU A 229 9.68 4.91 1.78
N GLY A 230 8.73 5.77 2.14
CA GLY A 230 8.67 7.16 1.67
C GLY A 230 9.90 7.98 2.08
N GLY A 231 10.44 7.74 3.27
CA GLY A 231 11.69 8.39 3.69
C GLY A 231 12.92 7.86 2.95
N THR A 232 12.94 6.57 2.63
CA THR A 232 14.02 5.95 1.84
C THR A 232 14.11 6.54 0.44
N ASP A 233 12.96 6.78 -0.23
CA ASP A 233 12.92 7.41 -1.56
C ASP A 233 13.64 8.77 -1.56
N VAL A 234 13.33 9.63 -0.58
CA VAL A 234 13.95 10.94 -0.45
C VAL A 234 15.43 10.85 -0.09
N ALA A 235 15.78 9.96 0.83
CA ALA A 235 17.16 9.78 1.28
C ALA A 235 18.08 9.25 0.17
N VAL A 236 17.61 8.35 -0.71
CA VAL A 236 18.35 7.88 -1.90
C VAL A 236 18.70 9.05 -2.81
N VAL A 237 17.72 9.89 -3.14
CA VAL A 237 17.95 11.06 -4.00
C VAL A 237 18.94 12.03 -3.35
N ALA A 238 18.80 12.29 -2.05
CA ALA A 238 19.67 13.22 -1.33
C ALA A 238 21.12 12.73 -1.26
N VAL A 239 21.34 11.42 -0.99
CA VAL A 239 22.68 10.82 -0.96
C VAL A 239 23.35 10.90 -2.32
N LEU A 240 22.65 10.48 -3.40
CA LEU A 240 23.19 10.53 -4.76
C LEU A 240 23.46 11.95 -5.24
N ARG A 241 22.67 12.93 -4.78
CA ARG A 241 22.94 14.36 -5.05
C ARG A 241 24.20 14.82 -4.33
N ALA A 242 24.39 14.44 -3.08
CA ALA A 242 25.56 14.82 -2.29
C ALA A 242 26.87 14.19 -2.81
N SER A 243 26.81 12.98 -3.37
CA SER A 243 27.94 12.30 -4.00
C SER A 243 28.21 12.74 -5.46
N GLY A 244 27.36 13.60 -6.05
CA GLY A 244 27.46 13.99 -7.46
C GLY A 244 26.97 12.95 -8.45
N GLU A 245 26.31 11.88 -7.99
CA GLU A 245 25.91 10.72 -8.77
C GLU A 245 24.39 10.68 -9.07
N VAL A 246 23.70 11.84 -9.11
CA VAL A 246 22.26 11.97 -9.33
C VAL A 246 21.75 11.22 -10.57
N GLY A 247 22.57 11.14 -11.63
CA GLY A 247 22.20 10.43 -12.86
C GLY A 247 21.89 8.94 -12.66
N TRP A 248 22.37 8.33 -11.56
CA TRP A 248 22.12 6.92 -11.22
C TRP A 248 20.86 6.70 -10.38
N THR A 249 20.12 7.75 -10.01
CA THR A 249 18.92 7.64 -9.17
C THR A 249 17.91 6.63 -9.73
N GLY A 250 17.64 6.69 -11.04
CA GLY A 250 16.73 5.76 -11.67
C GLY A 250 17.19 4.30 -11.58
N ALA A 251 18.50 4.04 -11.76
CA ALA A 251 19.06 2.70 -11.66
C ALA A 251 18.99 2.17 -10.22
N VAL A 252 19.32 3.00 -9.22
CA VAL A 252 19.26 2.63 -7.80
C VAL A 252 17.83 2.28 -7.39
N LEU A 253 16.84 3.11 -7.74
CA LEU A 253 15.44 2.85 -7.46
C LEU A 253 14.92 1.62 -8.21
N ALA A 254 15.36 1.38 -9.45
CA ALA A 254 15.01 0.18 -10.19
C ALA A 254 15.56 -1.10 -9.52
N ILE A 255 16.79 -1.09 -9.05
CA ILE A 255 17.40 -2.23 -8.32
C ILE A 255 16.65 -2.47 -7.02
N TRP A 256 16.30 -1.40 -6.29
CA TRP A 256 15.47 -1.51 -5.08
C TRP A 256 14.10 -2.14 -5.37
N ALA A 257 13.42 -1.71 -6.43
CA ALA A 257 12.15 -2.28 -6.86
C ALA A 257 12.29 -3.76 -7.29
N VAL A 258 13.36 -4.13 -8.00
CA VAL A 258 13.65 -5.53 -8.34
C VAL A 258 13.87 -6.36 -7.08
N ALA A 259 14.59 -5.84 -6.08
CA ALA A 259 14.76 -6.50 -4.80
C ALA A 259 13.41 -6.70 -4.08
N SER A 260 12.51 -5.68 -4.10
CA SER A 260 11.16 -5.78 -3.55
C SER A 260 10.33 -6.85 -4.25
N LEU A 261 10.34 -6.89 -5.58
CA LEU A 261 9.67 -7.93 -6.37
C LEU A 261 10.21 -9.33 -6.03
N ALA A 262 11.53 -9.48 -5.96
CA ALA A 262 12.17 -10.76 -5.61
C ALA A 262 11.79 -11.20 -4.18
N GLY A 263 11.79 -10.28 -3.22
CA GLY A 263 11.38 -10.52 -1.85
C GLY A 263 9.91 -10.89 -1.72
N GLY A 264 9.02 -10.17 -2.42
CA GLY A 264 7.59 -10.48 -2.50
C GLY A 264 7.34 -11.87 -3.08
N PHE A 265 8.06 -12.20 -4.15
CA PHE A 265 8.01 -13.51 -4.77
C PHE A 265 8.53 -14.62 -3.82
N ALA A 266 9.65 -14.41 -3.15
CA ALA A 266 10.16 -15.36 -2.17
C ALA A 266 9.18 -15.56 -0.99
N TYR A 267 8.60 -14.46 -0.48
CA TYR A 267 7.64 -14.49 0.62
C TYR A 267 6.39 -15.30 0.31
N GLY A 268 5.81 -15.15 -0.87
CA GLY A 268 4.64 -15.92 -1.28
C GLY A 268 4.92 -17.40 -1.54
N ALA A 269 6.17 -17.76 -1.87
CA ALA A 269 6.60 -19.13 -2.12
C ALA A 269 6.92 -19.93 -0.83
N VAL A 270 7.26 -19.26 0.26
CA VAL A 270 7.61 -19.91 1.53
C VAL A 270 6.35 -20.33 2.31
N HIS A 271 6.34 -21.50 2.91
CA HIS A 271 5.20 -22.03 3.68
C HIS A 271 5.03 -21.40 5.07
N ARG A 272 6.06 -20.75 5.61
CA ARG A 272 6.02 -20.07 6.90
C ARG A 272 5.46 -18.65 6.77
N SER A 273 4.44 -18.32 7.56
CA SER A 273 3.95 -16.94 7.68
C SER A 273 4.82 -16.17 8.67
N PHE A 274 5.38 -15.05 8.22
CA PHE A 274 6.02 -14.10 9.13
C PHE A 274 5.00 -13.07 9.61
N SER A 275 5.07 -12.68 10.88
CA SER A 275 4.14 -11.66 11.39
C SER A 275 4.51 -10.28 10.81
N PRO A 276 3.52 -9.37 10.61
CA PRO A 276 3.78 -8.00 10.19
C PRO A 276 4.82 -7.30 11.07
N LEU A 277 4.81 -7.55 12.38
CA LEU A 277 5.77 -7.00 13.33
C LEU A 277 7.21 -7.39 12.98
N VAL A 278 7.48 -8.67 12.71
CA VAL A 278 8.83 -9.14 12.37
C VAL A 278 9.32 -8.55 11.05
N LEU A 279 8.44 -8.48 10.04
CA LEU A 279 8.80 -7.94 8.73
C LEU A 279 9.03 -6.42 8.80
N THR A 280 8.18 -5.67 9.52
CA THR A 280 8.38 -4.22 9.71
C THR A 280 9.64 -3.94 10.53
N ALA A 281 9.91 -4.72 11.58
CA ALA A 281 11.15 -4.59 12.35
C ALA A 281 12.38 -4.85 11.47
N ALA A 282 12.37 -5.91 10.68
CA ALA A 282 13.47 -6.25 9.79
C ALA A 282 13.69 -5.17 8.72
N LEU A 283 12.59 -4.67 8.09
CA LEU A 283 12.65 -3.56 7.14
C LEU A 283 13.29 -2.32 7.78
N ALA A 284 12.81 -1.91 8.94
CA ALA A 284 13.31 -0.75 9.67
C ALA A 284 14.80 -0.88 10.03
N LEU A 285 15.20 -2.04 10.57
CA LEU A 285 16.58 -2.30 10.95
C LEU A 285 17.53 -2.38 9.72
N CYS A 286 17.08 -2.98 8.61
CA CYS A 286 17.87 -3.02 7.38
C CYS A 286 18.00 -1.64 6.72
N THR A 287 17.06 -0.73 6.96
CA THR A 287 17.10 0.64 6.40
C THR A 287 18.11 1.53 7.12
N ILE A 288 18.29 1.40 8.45
CA ILE A 288 19.19 2.24 9.24
C ILE A 288 20.61 2.32 8.64
N PRO A 289 21.30 1.21 8.30
CA PRO A 289 22.67 1.27 7.81
C PRO A 289 22.80 1.64 6.32
N VAL A 290 21.71 1.80 5.58
CA VAL A 290 21.75 2.03 4.12
C VAL A 290 22.58 3.25 3.75
N GLY A 291 22.50 4.32 4.55
CA GLY A 291 23.25 5.56 4.34
C GLY A 291 24.77 5.40 4.35
N LEU A 292 25.30 4.34 4.96
CA LEU A 292 26.73 4.03 4.95
C LEU A 292 27.23 3.60 3.56
N GLY A 293 26.33 3.14 2.68
CA GLY A 293 26.62 2.83 1.28
C GLY A 293 26.68 4.07 0.36
N GLY A 294 26.51 5.26 0.90
CA GLY A 294 26.34 6.50 0.12
C GLY A 294 27.60 7.04 -0.57
N ALA A 295 28.77 6.40 -0.40
CA ALA A 295 30.00 6.83 -1.07
C ALA A 295 29.96 6.62 -2.61
N HIS A 296 29.24 5.59 -3.08
CA HIS A 296 29.07 5.27 -4.49
C HIS A 296 27.68 4.67 -4.74
N TRP A 297 27.10 4.96 -5.89
CA TRP A 297 25.77 4.47 -6.27
C TRP A 297 25.61 2.94 -6.19
N TRP A 298 26.64 2.17 -6.57
CA TRP A 298 26.61 0.71 -6.52
C TRP A 298 26.69 0.15 -5.10
N LEU A 299 27.40 0.82 -4.18
CA LEU A 299 27.38 0.46 -2.74
C LEU A 299 26.00 0.74 -2.13
N LEU A 300 25.39 1.85 -2.52
CA LEU A 300 24.02 2.20 -2.10
C LEU A 300 23.02 1.13 -2.60
N CYS A 301 23.17 0.65 -3.84
CA CYS A 301 22.38 -0.48 -4.34
C CYS A 301 22.53 -1.72 -3.48
N LEU A 302 23.75 -2.12 -3.15
CA LEU A 302 24.00 -3.29 -2.31
C LEU A 302 23.39 -3.14 -0.90
N ALA A 303 23.51 -1.95 -0.31
CA ALA A 303 22.95 -1.65 1.00
C ALA A 303 21.40 -1.64 1.00
N LEU A 304 20.78 -1.26 -0.14
CA LEU A 304 19.33 -1.23 -0.29
C LEU A 304 18.69 -2.61 -0.53
N ILE A 305 19.43 -3.61 -1.05
CA ILE A 305 18.86 -4.92 -1.39
C ILE A 305 18.14 -5.57 -0.21
N PRO A 306 18.70 -5.65 1.03
CA PRO A 306 18.00 -6.27 2.15
C PRO A 306 16.70 -5.55 2.53
N ALA A 307 16.72 -4.20 2.58
CA ALA A 307 15.54 -3.39 2.85
C ALA A 307 14.51 -3.54 1.72
N GLY A 308 14.95 -3.47 0.46
CA GLY A 308 14.11 -3.68 -0.72
C GLY A 308 13.40 -5.03 -0.68
N ALA A 309 14.12 -6.12 -0.43
CA ALA A 309 13.53 -7.45 -0.36
C ALA A 309 12.45 -7.62 0.72
N LEU A 310 12.35 -6.70 1.67
CA LEU A 310 11.34 -6.70 2.73
C LEU A 310 10.12 -5.82 2.42
N CYS A 311 10.15 -4.95 1.41
CA CYS A 311 9.06 -4.01 1.10
C CYS A 311 7.75 -4.73 0.77
N ALA A 312 7.69 -5.47 -0.34
CA ALA A 312 6.49 -6.18 -0.77
C ALA A 312 6.01 -7.23 0.26
N PRO A 313 6.87 -8.03 0.91
CA PRO A 313 6.47 -8.92 1.99
C PRO A 313 5.77 -8.21 3.14
N THR A 314 6.27 -7.05 3.57
CA THR A 314 5.72 -6.30 4.70
C THR A 314 4.31 -5.79 4.39
N ILE A 315 4.10 -5.23 3.20
CA ILE A 315 2.78 -4.76 2.74
C ILE A 315 1.80 -5.93 2.60
N ALA A 316 2.25 -7.05 2.01
CA ALA A 316 1.44 -8.25 1.85
C ALA A 316 1.00 -8.83 3.20
N ALA A 317 1.92 -8.92 4.17
CA ALA A 317 1.63 -9.43 5.50
C ALA A 317 0.66 -8.53 6.28
N GLY A 318 0.77 -7.20 6.14
CA GLY A 318 -0.18 -6.24 6.71
C GLY A 318 -1.59 -6.45 6.17
N SER A 319 -1.74 -6.56 4.85
CA SER A 319 -3.04 -6.79 4.19
C SER A 319 -3.67 -8.14 4.60
N ASP A 320 -2.88 -9.22 4.62
CA ASP A 320 -3.34 -10.53 5.07
C ASP A 320 -3.76 -10.51 6.55
N ALA A 321 -2.98 -9.86 7.42
CA ALA A 321 -3.31 -9.73 8.84
C ALA A 321 -4.64 -8.98 9.06
N VAL A 322 -4.86 -7.85 8.37
CA VAL A 322 -6.13 -7.11 8.44
C VAL A 322 -7.28 -8.00 7.99
N SER A 323 -7.15 -8.73 6.87
CA SER A 323 -8.22 -9.59 6.34
C SER A 323 -8.65 -10.70 7.29
N ARG A 324 -7.71 -11.19 8.12
CA ARG A 324 -7.96 -12.26 9.12
C ARG A 324 -8.48 -11.74 10.47
N LEU A 325 -8.29 -10.44 10.76
CA LEU A 325 -8.63 -9.85 12.05
C LEU A 325 -10.07 -9.35 12.13
N VAL A 326 -10.70 -9.15 10.99
CA VAL A 326 -12.04 -8.53 10.92
C VAL A 326 -13.05 -9.45 10.26
N PRO A 327 -14.31 -9.44 10.70
CA PRO A 327 -15.38 -10.17 10.04
C PRO A 327 -15.65 -9.61 8.63
N ALA A 328 -16.24 -10.45 7.78
CA ALA A 328 -16.46 -10.12 6.36
C ALA A 328 -17.32 -8.87 6.16
N GLU A 329 -18.27 -8.60 7.07
CA GLU A 329 -19.25 -7.51 7.02
C GLU A 329 -18.61 -6.11 7.13
N VAL A 330 -17.41 -6.01 7.71
CA VAL A 330 -16.70 -4.73 7.94
C VAL A 330 -15.31 -4.72 7.28
N ARG A 331 -15.03 -5.71 6.43
CA ARG A 331 -13.71 -5.88 5.78
C ARG A 331 -13.37 -4.72 4.86
N GLY A 332 -14.35 -4.12 4.18
CA GLY A 332 -14.14 -2.94 3.34
C GLY A 332 -13.70 -1.72 4.15
N GLU A 333 -14.39 -1.44 5.27
CA GLU A 333 -14.00 -0.34 6.18
C GLU A 333 -12.59 -0.57 6.75
N ALA A 334 -12.27 -1.80 7.16
CA ALA A 334 -10.96 -2.15 7.70
C ALA A 334 -9.84 -2.06 6.65
N MET A 335 -10.10 -2.48 5.42
CA MET A 335 -9.15 -2.32 4.30
C MET A 335 -8.99 -0.86 3.88
N GLY A 336 -10.05 -0.07 3.99
CA GLY A 336 -9.98 1.38 3.84
C GLY A 336 -9.08 2.03 4.89
N LEU A 337 -9.24 1.66 6.18
CA LEU A 337 -8.36 2.11 7.27
C LEU A 337 -6.90 1.68 7.04
N HIS A 338 -6.69 0.45 6.56
CA HIS A 338 -5.34 0.00 6.20
C HIS A 338 -4.74 0.83 5.06
N GLY A 339 -5.52 1.13 4.02
CA GLY A 339 -5.11 2.03 2.95
C GLY A 339 -4.75 3.43 3.47
N SER A 340 -5.57 3.98 4.38
CA SER A 340 -5.28 5.27 5.04
C SER A 340 -3.99 5.23 5.85
N ALA A 341 -3.75 4.15 6.61
CA ALA A 341 -2.51 3.99 7.38
C ALA A 341 -1.28 3.96 6.47
N VAL A 342 -1.34 3.21 5.36
CA VAL A 342 -0.30 3.18 4.32
C VAL A 342 -0.07 4.57 3.73
N THR A 343 -1.13 5.29 3.37
CA THR A 343 -1.05 6.63 2.79
C THR A 343 -0.44 7.64 3.76
N VAL A 344 -0.86 7.62 5.03
CA VAL A 344 -0.32 8.50 6.08
C VAL A 344 1.16 8.21 6.31
N GLY A 345 1.57 6.94 6.30
CA GLY A 345 2.98 6.58 6.44
C GLY A 345 3.86 7.22 5.37
N ILE A 346 3.50 7.09 4.09
CA ILE A 346 4.22 7.70 2.97
C ILE A 346 4.23 9.24 3.10
N ALA A 347 3.04 9.82 3.38
CA ALA A 347 2.87 11.27 3.48
C ALA A 347 3.69 11.91 4.60
N VAL A 348 3.98 11.19 5.68
CA VAL A 348 4.81 11.65 6.80
C VAL A 348 6.28 11.33 6.57
N GLY A 349 6.59 10.16 6.01
CA GLY A 349 7.96 9.66 5.89
C GLY A 349 8.85 10.54 5.02
N ALA A 350 8.38 10.96 3.86
CA ALA A 350 9.14 11.78 2.92
C ALA A 350 9.48 13.18 3.47
N PRO A 351 8.52 14.00 3.99
CA PRO A 351 8.84 15.31 4.59
C PRO A 351 9.72 15.19 5.83
N LEU A 352 9.51 14.16 6.65
CA LEU A 352 10.31 13.94 7.84
C LEU A 352 11.77 13.65 7.50
N ALA A 353 12.01 12.73 6.55
CA ALA A 353 13.36 12.46 6.06
C ALA A 353 14.00 13.72 5.46
N GLY A 354 13.25 14.46 4.63
CA GLY A 354 13.70 15.71 4.03
C GLY A 354 14.13 16.73 5.09
N ALA A 355 13.29 17.00 6.09
CA ALA A 355 13.60 17.94 7.17
C ALA A 355 14.87 17.57 7.97
N VAL A 356 15.08 16.28 8.21
CA VAL A 356 16.30 15.79 8.90
C VAL A 356 17.52 15.91 8.00
N ILE A 357 17.39 15.60 6.72
CA ILE A 357 18.46 15.72 5.72
C ILE A 357 18.91 17.18 5.61
N ASP A 358 17.95 18.12 5.50
CA ASP A 358 18.24 19.55 5.39
C ASP A 358 18.93 20.12 6.64
N ALA A 359 18.59 19.58 7.82
CA ALA A 359 19.17 20.00 9.11
C ALA A 359 20.52 19.32 9.43
N SER A 360 20.91 18.27 8.69
CA SER A 360 22.10 17.47 9.07
C SER A 360 22.89 16.94 7.87
N ALA A 361 22.66 15.68 7.48
CA ALA A 361 23.32 15.06 6.35
C ALA A 361 22.40 13.99 5.72
N PRO A 362 22.57 13.67 4.41
CA PRO A 362 21.70 12.73 3.68
C PRO A 362 21.52 11.35 4.32
N LEU A 363 22.57 10.82 4.95
CA LEU A 363 22.52 9.51 5.61
C LEU A 363 21.49 9.45 6.76
N TRP A 364 21.23 10.58 7.44
CA TRP A 364 20.29 10.63 8.56
C TRP A 364 18.83 10.44 8.14
N GLY A 365 18.52 10.64 6.86
CA GLY A 365 17.20 10.30 6.32
C GLY A 365 16.87 8.82 6.50
N PHE A 366 17.82 7.91 6.21
CA PHE A 366 17.65 6.47 6.45
C PHE A 366 17.60 6.14 7.94
N VAL A 367 18.49 6.75 8.73
CA VAL A 367 18.59 6.47 10.16
C VAL A 367 17.30 6.86 10.88
N VAL A 368 16.77 8.05 10.64
CA VAL A 368 15.58 8.54 11.37
C VAL A 368 14.33 7.75 10.98
N THR A 369 14.13 7.48 9.69
CA THR A 369 12.95 6.73 9.25
C THR A 369 13.01 5.27 9.69
N GLY A 370 14.17 4.63 9.60
CA GLY A 370 14.40 3.30 10.14
C GLY A 370 14.23 3.23 11.67
N ALA A 371 14.78 4.21 12.40
CA ALA A 371 14.64 4.27 13.86
C ALA A 371 13.18 4.47 14.30
N LEU A 372 12.40 5.30 13.61
CA LEU A 372 10.98 5.45 13.87
C LEU A 372 10.18 4.19 13.55
N GLY A 373 10.48 3.52 12.43
CA GLY A 373 9.91 2.22 12.13
C GLY A 373 10.20 1.19 13.22
N ALA A 374 11.45 1.13 13.72
CA ALA A 374 11.85 0.28 14.83
C ALA A 374 11.14 0.67 16.14
N LEU A 375 11.01 1.96 16.43
CA LEU A 375 10.30 2.46 17.62
C LEU A 375 8.84 2.01 17.62
N VAL A 376 8.13 2.14 16.50
CA VAL A 376 6.74 1.67 16.37
C VAL A 376 6.66 0.15 16.61
N THR A 377 7.61 -0.62 16.08
CA THR A 377 7.64 -2.08 16.34
C THR A 377 7.87 -2.40 17.80
N LEU A 378 8.73 -1.65 18.51
CA LEU A 378 8.96 -1.80 19.95
C LEU A 378 7.70 -1.45 20.77
N VAL A 379 6.97 -0.40 20.40
CA VAL A 379 5.71 -0.02 21.06
C VAL A 379 4.62 -1.07 20.86
N VAL A 380 4.57 -1.70 19.69
CA VAL A 380 3.60 -2.77 19.37
C VAL A 380 3.98 -4.12 19.98
N LEU A 381 5.26 -4.37 20.22
CA LEU A 381 5.78 -5.66 20.70
C LEU A 381 5.06 -6.22 21.94
N PRO A 382 4.78 -5.43 22.99
CA PRO A 382 4.07 -5.94 24.18
C PRO A 382 2.68 -6.51 23.87
N ILE A 383 1.95 -5.93 22.91
CA ILE A 383 0.62 -6.40 22.47
C ILE A 383 0.74 -7.81 21.89
N GLU A 384 1.74 -8.04 21.03
CA GLU A 384 1.97 -9.33 20.40
C GLU A 384 2.51 -10.38 21.39
N LEU A 385 3.39 -9.98 22.34
CA LEU A 385 3.92 -10.88 23.37
C LEU A 385 2.84 -11.33 24.35
N ARG A 386 1.96 -10.42 24.81
CA ARG A 386 0.81 -10.77 25.66
C ARG A 386 -0.08 -11.80 24.98
N ARG A 387 -0.37 -11.60 23.69
CA ARG A 387 -1.14 -12.55 22.91
C ARG A 387 -0.51 -13.93 22.85
N ARG A 388 0.79 -14.02 22.54
CA ARG A 388 1.50 -15.31 22.48
C ARG A 388 1.46 -16.04 23.83
N ARG A 389 1.56 -15.30 24.92
CA ARG A 389 1.43 -15.87 26.28
C ARG A 389 0.03 -16.44 26.53
N ILE A 390 -1.03 -15.69 26.18
CA ILE A 390 -2.42 -16.13 26.33
C ILE A 390 -2.71 -17.36 25.45
N ALA A 391 -2.28 -17.32 24.18
CA ALA A 391 -2.46 -18.45 23.26
C ALA A 391 -1.73 -19.73 23.76
N LYS A 392 -0.51 -19.57 24.31
CA LYS A 392 0.26 -20.68 24.87
C LYS A 392 -0.37 -21.24 26.16
N ALA A 393 -0.97 -20.40 26.97
CA ALA A 393 -1.70 -20.81 28.17
C ALA A 393 -3.03 -21.49 27.88
N ALA A 394 -3.67 -21.18 26.74
CA ALA A 394 -4.92 -21.79 26.30
C ALA A 394 -4.74 -23.14 25.56
N THR A 395 -3.50 -23.51 25.19
CA THR A 395 -3.21 -24.81 24.60
C THR A 395 -3.03 -25.81 25.76
N PRO A 396 -3.92 -26.83 25.95
CA PRO A 396 -3.72 -27.82 27.00
C PRO A 396 -2.38 -28.53 26.77
N PRO A 397 -1.70 -28.93 27.84
CA PRO A 397 -0.48 -29.74 27.73
C PRO A 397 -0.81 -30.95 26.85
N PRO A 398 0.12 -31.44 26.01
CA PRO A 398 -0.07 -32.70 25.33
C PRO A 398 -0.47 -33.72 26.37
N ALA A 399 -1.65 -34.36 26.17
CA ALA A 399 -2.08 -35.45 27.05
C ALA A 399 -0.89 -36.40 27.15
N GLU A 400 -0.44 -36.69 28.37
CA GLU A 400 0.51 -37.78 28.61
C GLU A 400 -0.12 -38.98 27.95
N ALA A 401 0.45 -39.37 26.82
CA ALA A 401 -0.02 -40.51 26.04
C ALA A 401 0.03 -41.71 27.01
N ASP A 402 -1.13 -42.25 27.24
CA ASP A 402 -1.49 -43.42 28.06
C ASP A 402 -0.35 -44.43 28.10
N LEU A 403 0.58 -44.27 29.05
CA LEU A 403 1.59 -45.28 29.37
C LEU A 403 0.96 -46.50 30.06
N THR A 404 -0.36 -46.51 30.24
CA THR A 404 -1.11 -47.58 30.86
C THR A 404 -1.71 -48.61 29.89
N ALA A 405 -1.61 -48.38 28.55
CA ALA A 405 -2.10 -49.37 27.56
C ALA A 405 -1.05 -50.45 27.17
N ALA A 406 0.19 -50.37 27.65
CA ALA A 406 1.25 -51.33 27.35
C ALA A 406 1.52 -52.34 28.50
N ALA A 407 0.66 -52.37 29.50
CA ALA A 407 0.81 -53.29 30.67
C ALA A 407 -0.43 -54.17 30.89
N ARG A 408 -1.08 -54.60 29.81
CA ARG A 408 -2.04 -55.74 29.87
C ARG A 408 -1.85 -56.71 28.71
#